data_9b166ab1e7b830acabee6229ef89011e
#
_entry.id   9b166ab1e7b830acabee6229ef89011e
#
_cell.length_a   1.000
_cell.length_b   1.000
_cell.length_c   1.000
_cell.angle_alpha   90.00
_cell.angle_beta   90.00
_cell.angle_gamma   90.00
#
_symmetry.space_group_name_H-M   'P 1'
#
loop_
_entity.id
_entity.type
_entity.pdbx_description
1 polymer ?
#
loop_
_entity_poly.entity_id
_entity_poly.type
_entity_poly.pdbx_seq_one_letter_code
_entity_poly.pdbx_strand_id
1 'polypeptide(L)'
;MSFEQTLEKYAALAVNVGVNIQPGQTLSISAPLEAVQFVRLVTEKAYKSGAKHVYVDWNDETLTRLKFNLAPEEAFSEFPSWKAHAREELAKEGAAFMSIYAENPDLLKGVEATRIATAHKVAGEAMKVYRDYVQADKVSWCVISVPTKEWAAKVFPDVAPEEQEAKLWDAIFKATRADLENPVEAWKEHDETLHTKVDYLNEKHYKALHYTGPGTDLTIELPEKHVWAGAGSLNEKNVPFMANIPTEEVFTMPLKTGVNGQVSSTKPLVFAGNIIDNFTLTFENGRIVDYKAEAGEEALKHLVETDEGSHFLGEVALVPHDSPISNTNVLFYNTLFDENASCHLAIGNAYAFNLVGGKTMSKEELAENGANASITHNDFMIGSAELDIDGITADGRHEPIFRKGNWAF
;
A
#
# COMPACT_ATOMS: atom_id res chain seq x y z
N MET A 1 -21.27 20.61 -0.52
CA MET A 1 -21.89 19.32 -0.21
C MET A 1 -21.89 19.16 1.30
N SER A 2 -22.90 18.52 1.93
CA SER A 2 -22.79 18.25 3.38
C SER A 2 -21.83 17.09 3.65
N PHE A 3 -21.32 17.00 4.86
CA PHE A 3 -20.46 15.89 5.30
C PHE A 3 -21.14 14.53 5.08
N GLU A 4 -22.41 14.41 5.46
CA GLU A 4 -23.20 13.18 5.33
C GLU A 4 -23.35 12.75 3.87
N GLN A 5 -23.57 13.71 2.95
CA GLN A 5 -23.66 13.43 1.52
C GLN A 5 -22.32 12.91 0.97
N THR A 6 -21.20 13.49 1.39
CA THR A 6 -19.88 13.04 0.97
C THR A 6 -19.54 11.67 1.55
N LEU A 7 -19.90 11.43 2.81
CA LEU A 7 -19.73 10.14 3.48
C LEU A 7 -20.53 9.02 2.79
N GLU A 8 -21.78 9.32 2.37
CA GLU A 8 -22.58 8.39 1.58
C GLU A 8 -21.97 8.06 0.22
N LYS A 9 -21.39 9.05 -0.45
CA LYS A 9 -20.68 8.85 -1.72
C LYS A 9 -19.43 8.00 -1.52
N TYR A 10 -18.68 8.25 -0.45
CA TYR A 10 -17.51 7.46 -0.09
C TYR A 10 -17.87 6.00 0.19
N ALA A 11 -18.96 5.75 0.91
CA ALA A 11 -19.48 4.40 1.12
C ALA A 11 -19.93 3.72 -0.20
N ALA A 12 -20.56 4.48 -1.10
CA ALA A 12 -20.92 3.97 -2.43
C ALA A 12 -19.70 3.64 -3.29
N LEU A 13 -18.67 4.47 -3.23
CA LEU A 13 -17.39 4.23 -3.90
C LEU A 13 -16.74 2.94 -3.39
N ALA A 14 -16.64 2.77 -2.07
CA ALA A 14 -16.06 1.58 -1.46
C ALA A 14 -16.76 0.27 -1.88
N VAL A 15 -18.09 0.31 -2.00
CA VAL A 15 -18.91 -0.85 -2.37
C VAL A 15 -18.91 -1.13 -3.87
N ASN A 16 -19.05 -0.10 -4.71
CA ASN A 16 -19.30 -0.26 -6.15
C ASN A 16 -18.02 -0.25 -6.99
N VAL A 17 -16.94 0.38 -6.50
CA VAL A 17 -15.62 0.44 -7.16
C VAL A 17 -14.61 -0.37 -6.36
N GLY A 18 -14.50 -0.12 -5.05
CA GLY A 18 -13.58 -0.83 -4.18
C GLY A 18 -13.72 -2.34 -4.30
N VAL A 19 -14.64 -2.93 -3.57
CA VAL A 19 -14.87 -4.38 -3.64
C VAL A 19 -15.74 -4.81 -4.82
N ASN A 20 -16.47 -3.89 -5.47
CA ASN A 20 -17.44 -4.15 -6.54
C ASN A 20 -18.32 -5.35 -6.23
N ILE A 21 -19.07 -5.25 -5.13
CA ILE A 21 -19.88 -6.36 -4.61
C ILE A 21 -20.89 -6.87 -5.64
N GLN A 22 -20.94 -8.18 -5.82
CA GLN A 22 -21.83 -8.82 -6.79
C GLN A 22 -23.10 -9.37 -6.11
N PRO A 23 -24.22 -9.47 -6.85
CA PRO A 23 -25.45 -10.07 -6.32
C PRO A 23 -25.21 -11.50 -5.80
N GLY A 24 -25.67 -11.75 -4.57
CA GLY A 24 -25.48 -13.04 -3.89
C GLY A 24 -24.13 -13.24 -3.22
N GLN A 25 -23.19 -12.29 -3.35
CA GLN A 25 -21.86 -12.37 -2.73
C GLN A 25 -21.92 -11.96 -1.24
N THR A 26 -21.03 -12.54 -0.44
CA THR A 26 -20.79 -12.13 0.96
C THR A 26 -19.74 -11.03 0.99
N LEU A 27 -19.93 -10.00 1.83
CA LEU A 27 -18.94 -8.98 2.15
C LEU A 27 -18.43 -9.21 3.58
N SER A 28 -17.12 -9.34 3.73
CA SER A 28 -16.42 -9.39 5.02
C SER A 28 -15.69 -8.08 5.26
N ILE A 29 -16.04 -7.35 6.31
CA ILE A 29 -15.44 -6.06 6.66
C ILE A 29 -14.59 -6.23 7.91
N SER A 30 -13.36 -5.73 7.89
CA SER A 30 -12.54 -5.49 9.09
C SER A 30 -12.51 -3.99 9.35
N ALA A 31 -12.89 -3.56 10.54
CA ALA A 31 -13.03 -2.13 10.82
C ALA A 31 -12.72 -1.78 12.29
N PRO A 32 -12.17 -0.59 12.57
CA PRO A 32 -12.11 -0.07 13.93
C PRO A 32 -13.50 0.32 14.42
N LEU A 33 -13.71 0.32 15.74
CA LEU A 33 -14.98 0.72 16.35
C LEU A 33 -15.39 2.16 15.98
N GLU A 34 -14.44 3.04 15.76
CA GLU A 34 -14.66 4.43 15.35
C GLU A 34 -15.36 4.52 13.99
N ALA A 35 -15.23 3.51 13.14
CA ALA A 35 -15.84 3.45 11.82
C ALA A 35 -17.32 3.04 11.81
N VAL A 36 -17.98 2.85 12.95
CA VAL A 36 -19.36 2.31 13.06
C VAL A 36 -20.35 3.01 12.12
N GLN A 37 -20.34 4.33 12.06
CA GLN A 37 -21.27 5.09 11.19
C GLN A 37 -21.02 4.79 9.71
N PHE A 38 -19.75 4.79 9.30
CA PHE A 38 -19.35 4.49 7.93
C PHE A 38 -19.66 3.03 7.55
N VAL A 39 -19.37 2.07 8.42
CA VAL A 39 -19.68 0.64 8.20
C VAL A 39 -21.18 0.41 8.02
N ARG A 40 -22.03 1.14 8.74
CA ARG A 40 -23.49 1.07 8.55
C ARG A 40 -23.91 1.53 7.15
N LEU A 41 -23.33 2.61 6.64
CA LEU A 41 -23.57 3.08 5.27
C LEU A 41 -23.06 2.08 4.23
N VAL A 42 -21.84 1.57 4.39
CA VAL A 42 -21.27 0.50 3.54
C VAL A 42 -22.19 -0.72 3.53
N THR A 43 -22.66 -1.17 4.69
CA THR A 43 -23.58 -2.33 4.82
C THR A 43 -24.88 -2.09 4.09
N GLU A 44 -25.48 -0.90 4.24
CA GLU A 44 -26.70 -0.52 3.53
C GLU A 44 -26.50 -0.53 2.01
N LYS A 45 -25.39 0.08 1.53
CA LYS A 45 -25.04 0.10 0.09
C LYS A 45 -24.79 -1.32 -0.44
N ALA A 46 -24.07 -2.16 0.31
CA ALA A 46 -23.79 -3.54 -0.06
C ALA A 46 -25.07 -4.37 -0.24
N TYR A 47 -26.02 -4.27 0.70
CA TYR A 47 -27.31 -4.95 0.56
C TYR A 47 -28.15 -4.40 -0.61
N LYS A 48 -28.12 -3.09 -0.85
CA LYS A 48 -28.77 -2.48 -2.03
C LYS A 48 -28.14 -2.94 -3.35
N SER A 49 -26.86 -3.26 -3.36
CA SER A 49 -26.15 -3.86 -4.51
C SER A 49 -26.34 -5.38 -4.61
N GLY A 50 -27.09 -6.00 -3.69
CA GLY A 50 -27.45 -7.41 -3.75
C GLY A 50 -26.57 -8.35 -2.94
N ALA A 51 -25.75 -7.85 -2.02
CA ALA A 51 -24.99 -8.70 -1.10
C ALA A 51 -25.91 -9.69 -0.37
N LYS A 52 -25.46 -10.94 -0.22
CA LYS A 52 -26.20 -11.97 0.53
C LYS A 52 -26.04 -11.80 2.03
N HIS A 53 -24.79 -11.57 2.46
CA HIS A 53 -24.43 -11.37 3.85
C HIS A 53 -23.37 -10.28 3.97
N VAL A 54 -23.37 -9.55 5.09
CA VAL A 54 -22.31 -8.64 5.49
C VAL A 54 -21.87 -9.03 6.89
N TYR A 55 -20.62 -9.44 7.03
CA TYR A 55 -20.00 -9.75 8.32
C TYR A 55 -18.98 -8.66 8.65
N VAL A 56 -18.93 -8.26 9.93
CA VAL A 56 -18.01 -7.23 10.41
C VAL A 56 -17.19 -7.77 11.56
N ASP A 57 -15.87 -7.74 11.39
CA ASP A 57 -14.88 -8.04 12.43
C ASP A 57 -14.37 -6.69 12.97
N TRP A 58 -14.76 -6.38 14.22
CA TRP A 58 -14.43 -5.11 14.85
C TRP A 58 -13.11 -5.18 15.58
N ASN A 59 -12.28 -4.16 15.38
CA ASN A 59 -11.03 -3.96 16.08
C ASN A 59 -11.17 -2.78 17.06
N ASP A 60 -10.61 -2.94 18.25
CA ASP A 60 -10.53 -1.91 19.28
C ASP A 60 -9.06 -1.71 19.66
N GLU A 61 -8.52 -0.52 19.38
CA GLU A 61 -7.13 -0.18 19.68
C GLU A 61 -6.83 -0.22 21.19
N THR A 62 -7.80 0.16 22.02
CA THR A 62 -7.67 0.07 23.48
C THR A 62 -7.49 -1.37 23.94
N LEU A 63 -8.29 -2.29 23.40
CA LEU A 63 -8.15 -3.74 23.70
C LEU A 63 -6.83 -4.27 23.15
N THR A 64 -6.41 -3.85 21.98
CA THR A 64 -5.11 -4.20 21.41
C THR A 64 -3.99 -3.76 22.34
N ARG A 65 -3.99 -2.49 22.76
CA ARG A 65 -2.99 -1.95 23.68
C ARG A 65 -2.99 -2.67 25.03
N LEU A 66 -4.17 -2.95 25.59
CA LEU A 66 -4.30 -3.71 26.84
C LEU A 66 -3.72 -5.12 26.71
N LYS A 67 -3.98 -5.81 25.59
CA LYS A 67 -3.37 -7.12 25.31
C LYS A 67 -1.85 -7.03 25.33
N PHE A 68 -1.26 -6.08 24.57
CA PHE A 68 0.20 -5.95 24.50
C PHE A 68 0.85 -5.56 25.83
N ASN A 69 0.14 -4.87 26.72
CA ASN A 69 0.65 -4.46 28.01
C ASN A 69 0.49 -5.55 29.10
N LEU A 70 -0.58 -6.35 29.04
CA LEU A 70 -1.03 -7.15 30.19
C LEU A 70 -1.08 -8.66 29.93
N ALA A 71 -1.15 -9.09 28.66
CA ALA A 71 -1.25 -10.53 28.38
C ALA A 71 0.10 -11.23 28.63
N PRO A 72 0.08 -12.51 29.03
CA PRO A 72 1.30 -13.31 29.18
C PRO A 72 1.99 -13.54 27.83
N GLU A 73 3.30 -13.84 27.84
CA GLU A 73 4.10 -14.00 26.61
C GLU A 73 3.56 -15.07 25.66
N GLU A 74 3.02 -16.15 26.20
CA GLU A 74 2.44 -17.24 25.40
C GLU A 74 1.30 -16.78 24.49
N ALA A 75 0.56 -15.73 24.91
CA ALA A 75 -0.55 -15.17 24.13
C ALA A 75 -0.10 -14.52 22.79
N PHE A 76 1.18 -14.21 22.63
CA PHE A 76 1.76 -13.65 21.40
C PHE A 76 2.33 -14.73 20.48
N SER A 77 2.56 -15.94 21.03
CA SER A 77 3.01 -17.11 20.26
C SER A 77 1.85 -17.95 19.72
N GLU A 78 0.62 -17.52 19.90
CA GLU A 78 -0.59 -18.21 19.47
C GLU A 78 -1.50 -17.30 18.64
N PHE A 79 -2.13 -17.88 17.61
CA PHE A 79 -3.22 -17.24 16.87
C PHE A 79 -4.46 -18.16 16.90
N PRO A 80 -5.66 -17.62 17.21
CA PRO A 80 -6.86 -18.44 17.29
C PRO A 80 -7.20 -19.06 15.92
N SER A 81 -7.11 -20.38 15.81
CA SER A 81 -7.34 -21.14 14.58
C SER A 81 -8.72 -20.86 13.97
N TRP A 82 -9.74 -20.67 14.80
CA TRP A 82 -11.09 -20.35 14.32
C TRP A 82 -11.17 -19.02 13.56
N LYS A 83 -10.36 -18.01 13.93
CA LYS A 83 -10.29 -16.74 13.18
C LYS A 83 -9.66 -16.94 11.81
N ALA A 84 -8.58 -17.70 11.72
CA ALA A 84 -7.94 -18.02 10.45
C ALA A 84 -8.87 -18.84 9.55
N HIS A 85 -9.48 -19.90 10.08
CA HIS A 85 -10.41 -20.75 9.33
C HIS A 85 -11.63 -19.97 8.83
N ALA A 86 -12.21 -19.06 9.63
CA ALA A 86 -13.35 -18.24 9.20
C ALA A 86 -13.00 -17.39 7.97
N ARG A 87 -11.82 -16.76 7.95
CA ARG A 87 -11.36 -15.98 6.80
C ARG A 87 -11.09 -16.87 5.58
N GLU A 88 -10.48 -18.02 5.81
CA GLU A 88 -10.21 -19.02 4.76
C GLU A 88 -11.49 -19.55 4.13
N GLU A 89 -12.50 -19.89 4.93
CA GLU A 89 -13.81 -20.35 4.43
C GLU A 89 -14.49 -19.28 3.58
N LEU A 90 -14.56 -18.03 4.08
CA LEU A 90 -15.12 -16.92 3.32
C LEU A 90 -14.38 -16.70 1.99
N ALA A 91 -13.04 -16.79 1.99
CA ALA A 91 -12.26 -16.64 0.77
C ALA A 91 -12.55 -17.78 -0.24
N LYS A 92 -12.64 -19.03 0.22
CA LYS A 92 -13.00 -20.19 -0.62
C LYS A 92 -14.40 -20.08 -1.21
N GLU A 93 -15.33 -19.45 -0.49
CA GLU A 93 -16.69 -19.18 -0.97
C GLU A 93 -16.76 -17.98 -1.94
N GLY A 94 -15.67 -17.27 -2.15
CA GLY A 94 -15.60 -16.11 -3.04
C GLY A 94 -16.20 -14.85 -2.43
N ALA A 95 -16.13 -14.69 -1.12
CA ALA A 95 -16.50 -13.44 -0.46
C ALA A 95 -15.61 -12.28 -0.92
N ALA A 96 -16.16 -11.07 -0.90
CA ALA A 96 -15.36 -9.86 -1.03
C ALA A 96 -14.88 -9.39 0.35
N PHE A 97 -13.69 -8.78 0.40
CA PHE A 97 -13.07 -8.34 1.66
C PHE A 97 -12.81 -6.83 1.64
N MET A 98 -13.24 -6.15 2.69
CA MET A 98 -12.98 -4.73 2.88
C MET A 98 -12.23 -4.54 4.20
N SER A 99 -11.08 -3.88 4.13
CA SER A 99 -10.31 -3.46 5.30
C SER A 99 -10.40 -1.95 5.46
N ILE A 100 -10.95 -1.50 6.58
CA ILE A 100 -10.97 -0.09 6.95
C ILE A 100 -9.76 0.14 7.85
N TYR A 101 -8.72 0.74 7.26
CA TYR A 101 -7.45 0.98 7.92
C TYR A 101 -7.42 2.38 8.53
N ALA A 102 -7.37 2.45 9.84
CA ALA A 102 -7.45 3.70 10.60
C ALA A 102 -6.61 3.61 11.89
N GLU A 103 -5.39 3.11 11.76
CA GLU A 103 -4.54 2.83 12.92
C GLU A 103 -3.90 4.11 13.48
N ASN A 104 -3.86 4.19 14.81
CA ASN A 104 -3.03 5.15 15.52
C ASN A 104 -1.54 4.80 15.32
N PRO A 105 -0.73 5.66 14.66
CA PRO A 105 0.68 5.36 14.40
C PRO A 105 1.52 5.14 15.67
N ASP A 106 1.08 5.65 16.82
CA ASP A 106 1.74 5.53 18.11
C ASP A 106 1.13 4.42 19.01
N LEU A 107 0.19 3.59 18.49
CA LEU A 107 -0.56 2.60 19.27
C LEU A 107 0.34 1.68 20.10
N LEU A 108 1.41 1.15 19.53
CA LEU A 108 2.33 0.21 20.16
C LEU A 108 3.64 0.84 20.65
N LYS A 109 3.70 2.18 20.69
CA LYS A 109 4.88 2.89 21.18
C LYS A 109 5.24 2.47 22.61
N GLY A 110 6.51 2.06 22.80
CA GLY A 110 7.02 1.60 24.11
C GLY A 110 6.65 0.15 24.45
N VAL A 111 5.97 -0.58 23.56
CA VAL A 111 5.85 -2.05 23.65
C VAL A 111 7.15 -2.68 23.18
N GLU A 112 7.52 -3.81 23.77
CA GLU A 112 8.71 -4.55 23.41
C GLU A 112 8.64 -5.04 21.95
N ALA A 113 9.65 -4.71 21.15
CA ALA A 113 9.66 -5.00 19.71
C ALA A 113 9.58 -6.50 19.38
N THR A 114 10.20 -7.35 20.20
CA THR A 114 10.15 -8.81 20.03
C THR A 114 8.74 -9.36 20.22
N ARG A 115 7.96 -8.80 21.13
CA ARG A 115 6.54 -9.16 21.35
C ARG A 115 5.68 -8.81 20.14
N ILE A 116 5.88 -7.62 19.57
CA ILE A 116 5.20 -7.18 18.36
C ILE A 116 5.56 -8.09 17.18
N ALA A 117 6.86 -8.32 16.97
CA ALA A 117 7.36 -9.16 15.89
C ALA A 117 6.83 -10.61 15.97
N THR A 118 6.82 -11.19 17.19
CA THR A 118 6.28 -12.54 17.42
C THR A 118 4.80 -12.62 17.08
N ALA A 119 3.99 -11.66 17.56
CA ALA A 119 2.55 -11.62 17.27
C ALA A 119 2.27 -11.50 15.77
N HIS A 120 3.00 -10.63 15.05
CA HIS A 120 2.86 -10.44 13.61
C HIS A 120 3.26 -11.69 12.83
N LYS A 121 4.38 -12.34 13.20
CA LYS A 121 4.83 -13.57 12.56
C LYS A 121 3.78 -14.67 12.68
N VAL A 122 3.29 -14.93 13.89
CA VAL A 122 2.33 -16.00 14.16
C VAL A 122 0.98 -15.74 13.49
N ALA A 123 0.48 -14.49 13.51
CA ALA A 123 -0.71 -14.09 12.77
C ALA A 123 -0.49 -14.26 11.26
N GLY A 124 0.67 -13.87 10.78
CA GLY A 124 1.06 -14.00 9.38
C GLY A 124 1.09 -15.45 8.89
N GLU A 125 1.62 -16.37 9.68
CA GLU A 125 1.64 -17.80 9.37
C GLU A 125 0.23 -18.40 9.40
N ALA A 126 -0.57 -18.07 10.41
CA ALA A 126 -1.94 -18.56 10.55
C ALA A 126 -2.87 -18.09 9.42
N MET A 127 -2.70 -16.85 8.97
CA MET A 127 -3.53 -16.24 7.92
C MET A 127 -3.02 -16.49 6.50
N LYS A 128 -2.02 -17.35 6.32
CA LYS A 128 -1.35 -17.57 5.04
C LYS A 128 -2.33 -17.92 3.90
N VAL A 129 -3.23 -18.88 4.13
CA VAL A 129 -4.18 -19.32 3.09
C VAL A 129 -5.07 -18.18 2.63
N TYR A 130 -5.64 -17.41 3.58
CA TYR A 130 -6.43 -16.22 3.25
C TYR A 130 -5.62 -15.21 2.44
N ARG A 131 -4.37 -14.92 2.86
CA ARG A 131 -3.49 -13.98 2.15
C ARG A 131 -3.16 -14.46 0.73
N ASP A 132 -2.95 -15.76 0.54
CA ASP A 132 -2.71 -16.34 -0.79
C ASP A 132 -3.91 -16.09 -1.74
N TYR A 133 -5.16 -16.06 -1.22
CA TYR A 133 -6.34 -15.71 -2.01
C TYR A 133 -6.37 -14.24 -2.39
N VAL A 134 -6.04 -13.34 -1.44
CA VAL A 134 -6.01 -11.90 -1.65
C VAL A 134 -4.88 -11.51 -2.60
N GLN A 135 -3.65 -11.95 -2.34
CA GLN A 135 -2.47 -11.60 -3.13
C GLN A 135 -2.48 -12.18 -4.55
N ALA A 136 -3.24 -13.25 -4.79
CA ALA A 136 -3.42 -13.81 -6.13
C ALA A 136 -4.67 -13.26 -6.85
N ASP A 137 -5.33 -12.24 -6.30
CA ASP A 137 -6.58 -11.66 -6.82
C ASP A 137 -7.68 -12.71 -7.07
N LYS A 138 -7.72 -13.79 -6.27
CA LYS A 138 -8.79 -14.78 -6.41
C LYS A 138 -10.15 -14.25 -5.94
N VAL A 139 -10.14 -13.29 -5.05
CA VAL A 139 -11.32 -12.61 -4.48
C VAL A 139 -11.17 -11.10 -4.63
N SER A 140 -12.27 -10.37 -4.71
CA SER A 140 -12.24 -8.91 -4.64
C SER A 140 -11.87 -8.47 -3.23
N TRP A 141 -11.00 -7.48 -3.12
CA TRP A 141 -10.62 -6.87 -1.84
C TRP A 141 -10.37 -5.39 -1.99
N CYS A 142 -10.55 -4.63 -0.91
CA CYS A 142 -10.31 -3.20 -0.92
C CYS A 142 -9.84 -2.73 0.44
N VAL A 143 -8.79 -1.91 0.45
CA VAL A 143 -8.34 -1.14 1.61
C VAL A 143 -8.79 0.29 1.46
N ILE A 144 -9.43 0.81 2.49
CA ILE A 144 -9.88 2.20 2.60
C ILE A 144 -9.59 2.71 4.00
N SER A 145 -9.80 4.00 4.25
CA SER A 145 -9.57 4.57 5.58
C SER A 145 -10.70 5.47 6.04
N VAL A 146 -10.83 5.56 7.35
CA VAL A 146 -11.59 6.60 8.05
C VAL A 146 -10.71 7.21 9.14
N PRO A 147 -10.87 8.48 9.53
CA PRO A 147 -10.07 9.04 10.59
C PRO A 147 -10.42 8.46 11.96
N THR A 148 -9.42 8.39 12.83
CA THR A 148 -9.57 8.29 14.28
C THR A 148 -9.05 9.56 14.93
N LYS A 149 -9.43 9.81 16.18
CA LYS A 149 -8.97 11.02 16.90
C LYS A 149 -7.46 11.03 17.07
N GLU A 150 -6.90 9.90 17.43
CA GLU A 150 -5.48 9.73 17.68
C GLU A 150 -4.66 9.91 16.39
N TRP A 151 -5.13 9.34 15.27
CA TRP A 151 -4.51 9.54 13.98
C TRP A 151 -4.63 10.99 13.51
N ALA A 152 -5.81 11.60 13.64
CA ALA A 152 -6.01 13.02 13.29
C ALA A 152 -5.13 13.97 14.11
N ALA A 153 -4.95 13.71 15.41
CA ALA A 153 -4.06 14.47 16.26
C ALA A 153 -2.58 14.34 15.85
N LYS A 154 -2.18 13.17 15.35
CA LYS A 154 -0.82 12.95 14.82
C LYS A 154 -0.59 13.71 13.53
N VAL A 155 -1.57 13.70 12.62
CA VAL A 155 -1.50 14.35 11.31
C VAL A 155 -1.57 15.88 11.44
N PHE A 156 -2.40 16.38 12.33
CA PHE A 156 -2.67 17.82 12.51
C PHE A 156 -2.37 18.32 13.94
N PRO A 157 -1.12 18.21 14.43
CA PRO A 157 -0.77 18.54 15.82
C PRO A 157 -0.98 20.02 16.16
N ASP A 158 -0.90 20.92 15.17
CA ASP A 158 -1.03 22.37 15.34
C ASP A 158 -2.48 22.88 15.19
N VAL A 159 -3.44 21.97 15.00
CA VAL A 159 -4.86 22.28 14.83
C VAL A 159 -5.59 22.03 16.14
N ALA A 160 -6.63 22.85 16.45
CA ALA A 160 -7.46 22.64 17.62
C ALA A 160 -8.05 21.21 17.62
N PRO A 161 -8.01 20.49 18.78
CA PRO A 161 -8.40 19.07 18.85
C PRO A 161 -9.80 18.77 18.30
N GLU A 162 -10.74 19.67 18.45
CA GLU A 162 -12.11 19.58 17.95
C GLU A 162 -12.24 19.70 16.43
N GLU A 163 -11.22 20.21 15.75
CA GLU A 163 -11.19 20.37 14.27
C GLU A 163 -10.33 19.33 13.57
N GLN A 164 -9.46 18.61 14.28
CA GLN A 164 -8.47 17.69 13.69
C GLN A 164 -9.12 16.57 12.86
N GLU A 165 -10.14 15.92 13.43
CA GLU A 165 -10.85 14.82 12.77
C GLU A 165 -11.59 15.29 11.51
N ALA A 166 -12.23 16.47 11.57
CA ALA A 166 -12.89 17.05 10.41
C ALA A 166 -11.90 17.38 9.28
N LYS A 167 -10.71 17.89 9.63
CA LYS A 167 -9.64 18.14 8.64
C LYS A 167 -9.11 16.86 8.01
N LEU A 168 -8.98 15.79 8.80
CA LEU A 168 -8.53 14.51 8.26
C LEU A 168 -9.59 13.90 7.34
N TRP A 169 -10.88 14.03 7.68
CA TRP A 169 -11.97 13.69 6.76
C TRP A 169 -11.89 14.45 5.44
N ASP A 170 -11.68 15.77 5.48
CA ASP A 170 -11.54 16.58 4.26
C ASP A 170 -10.35 16.12 3.39
N ALA A 171 -9.22 15.78 4.02
CA ALA A 171 -8.06 15.26 3.31
C ALA A 171 -8.34 13.88 2.69
N ILE A 172 -8.99 12.97 3.42
CA ILE A 172 -9.40 11.64 2.91
C ILE A 172 -10.37 11.78 1.75
N PHE A 173 -11.40 12.62 1.86
CA PHE A 173 -12.39 12.83 0.79
C PHE A 173 -11.74 13.38 -0.49
N LYS A 174 -10.79 14.30 -0.38
CA LYS A 174 -10.03 14.80 -1.52
C LYS A 174 -9.14 13.72 -2.14
N ALA A 175 -8.38 13.03 -1.31
CA ALA A 175 -7.49 11.94 -1.75
C ALA A 175 -8.27 10.84 -2.48
N THR A 176 -9.47 10.51 -2.00
CA THR A 176 -10.34 9.48 -2.56
C THR A 176 -11.33 9.99 -3.61
N ARG A 177 -11.27 11.27 -3.98
CA ARG A 177 -12.22 11.91 -4.93
C ARG A 177 -13.70 11.81 -4.49
N ALA A 178 -13.95 11.50 -3.21
CA ALA A 178 -15.30 11.37 -2.67
C ALA A 178 -16.04 12.71 -2.59
N ASP A 179 -15.31 13.82 -2.59
CA ASP A 179 -15.83 15.19 -2.62
C ASP A 179 -16.34 15.63 -4.00
N LEU A 180 -16.08 14.87 -5.05
CA LEU A 180 -16.57 15.17 -6.39
C LEU A 180 -18.07 14.90 -6.52
N GLU A 181 -18.69 15.45 -7.57
CA GLU A 181 -20.12 15.26 -7.82
C GLU A 181 -20.46 13.79 -8.07
N ASN A 182 -19.64 13.09 -8.86
CA ASN A 182 -19.78 11.67 -9.17
C ASN A 182 -18.44 10.92 -8.94
N PRO A 183 -18.14 10.49 -7.70
CA PRO A 183 -16.89 9.81 -7.40
C PRO A 183 -16.70 8.49 -8.16
N VAL A 184 -17.78 7.74 -8.38
CA VAL A 184 -17.71 6.45 -9.09
C VAL A 184 -17.24 6.64 -10.54
N GLU A 185 -17.76 7.65 -11.25
CA GLU A 185 -17.30 7.96 -12.61
C GLU A 185 -15.87 8.51 -12.62
N ALA A 186 -15.55 9.39 -11.67
CA ALA A 186 -14.21 9.91 -11.52
C ALA A 186 -13.16 8.81 -11.30
N TRP A 187 -13.51 7.78 -10.52
CA TRP A 187 -12.64 6.62 -10.31
C TRP A 187 -12.52 5.74 -11.55
N LYS A 188 -13.58 5.62 -12.35
CA LYS A 188 -13.51 4.90 -13.62
C LYS A 188 -12.58 5.59 -14.61
N GLU A 189 -12.71 6.91 -14.77
CA GLU A 189 -11.81 7.72 -15.60
C GLU A 189 -10.35 7.65 -15.09
N HIS A 190 -10.18 7.64 -13.78
CA HIS A 190 -8.85 7.51 -13.16
C HIS A 190 -8.25 6.13 -13.41
N ASP A 191 -9.03 5.06 -13.25
CA ASP A 191 -8.64 3.68 -13.56
C ASP A 191 -8.20 3.54 -15.03
N GLU A 192 -8.98 4.07 -15.97
CA GLU A 192 -8.62 4.11 -17.40
C GLU A 192 -7.31 4.88 -17.64
N THR A 193 -7.09 5.98 -16.90
CA THR A 193 -5.86 6.77 -16.99
C THR A 193 -4.65 5.97 -16.53
N LEU A 194 -4.73 5.31 -15.37
CA LEU A 194 -3.65 4.47 -14.85
C LEU A 194 -3.37 3.28 -15.77
N HIS A 195 -4.40 2.60 -16.28
CA HIS A 195 -4.24 1.52 -17.27
C HIS A 195 -3.53 2.01 -18.54
N THR A 196 -3.83 3.22 -19.03
CA THR A 196 -3.10 3.79 -20.16
C THR A 196 -1.60 3.94 -19.87
N LYS A 197 -1.22 4.29 -18.63
CA LYS A 197 0.19 4.37 -18.22
C LYS A 197 0.82 2.97 -18.11
N VAL A 198 0.11 2.02 -17.53
CA VAL A 198 0.51 0.60 -17.46
C VAL A 198 0.75 0.03 -18.86
N ASP A 199 -0.19 0.22 -19.77
CA ASP A 199 -0.09 -0.28 -21.16
C ASP A 199 1.10 0.33 -21.89
N TYR A 200 1.30 1.64 -21.78
CA TYR A 200 2.45 2.32 -22.38
C TYR A 200 3.78 1.77 -21.86
N LEU A 201 3.94 1.61 -20.54
CA LEU A 201 5.17 1.10 -19.95
C LEU A 201 5.42 -0.36 -20.31
N ASN A 202 4.37 -1.18 -20.36
CA ASN A 202 4.45 -2.57 -20.83
C ASN A 202 4.80 -2.68 -22.32
N GLU A 203 4.25 -1.80 -23.18
CA GLU A 203 4.59 -1.75 -24.61
C GLU A 203 6.04 -1.30 -24.82
N LYS A 204 6.50 -0.28 -24.11
CA LYS A 204 7.87 0.23 -24.18
C LYS A 204 8.90 -0.77 -23.70
N HIS A 205 8.57 -1.53 -22.68
CA HIS A 205 9.40 -2.59 -22.13
C HIS A 205 10.85 -2.15 -21.90
N TYR A 206 11.03 -1.06 -21.15
CA TYR A 206 12.33 -0.47 -20.86
C TYR A 206 13.22 -1.47 -20.13
N LYS A 207 14.50 -1.50 -20.50
CA LYS A 207 15.51 -2.33 -19.84
C LYS A 207 15.83 -1.85 -18.42
N ALA A 208 15.80 -0.54 -18.21
CA ALA A 208 16.11 0.08 -16.94
C ALA A 208 15.42 1.44 -16.81
N LEU A 209 15.38 1.95 -15.59
CA LEU A 209 14.97 3.31 -15.25
C LEU A 209 16.18 4.07 -14.69
N HIS A 210 16.32 5.34 -15.03
CA HIS A 210 17.31 6.22 -14.47
C HIS A 210 16.64 7.41 -13.79
N TYR A 211 16.84 7.54 -12.49
CA TYR A 211 16.30 8.56 -11.63
C TYR A 211 17.32 9.64 -11.36
N THR A 212 16.94 10.90 -11.55
CA THR A 212 17.76 12.06 -11.23
C THR A 212 16.95 13.10 -10.45
N GLY A 213 17.53 13.58 -9.36
CA GLY A 213 16.90 14.58 -8.49
C GLY A 213 17.82 14.97 -7.34
N PRO A 214 17.38 15.86 -6.43
CA PRO A 214 18.19 16.24 -5.27
C PRO A 214 18.57 15.02 -4.41
N GLY A 215 19.88 14.74 -4.32
CA GLY A 215 20.40 13.59 -3.57
C GLY A 215 20.14 12.22 -4.21
N THR A 216 19.60 12.20 -5.43
CA THR A 216 19.27 10.97 -6.16
C THR A 216 19.93 10.94 -7.53
N ASP A 217 20.73 9.89 -7.77
CA ASP A 217 21.26 9.47 -9.07
C ASP A 217 21.30 7.94 -9.04
N LEU A 218 20.23 7.32 -9.53
CA LEU A 218 19.98 5.89 -9.35
C LEU A 218 19.56 5.25 -10.67
N THR A 219 20.21 4.16 -11.05
CA THR A 219 19.79 3.32 -12.16
C THR A 219 19.23 2.01 -11.64
N ILE A 220 18.05 1.64 -12.08
CA ILE A 220 17.33 0.42 -11.71
C ILE A 220 17.07 -0.40 -12.97
N GLU A 221 17.75 -1.51 -13.15
CA GLU A 221 17.43 -2.48 -14.21
C GLU A 221 16.13 -3.21 -13.89
N LEU A 222 15.36 -3.54 -14.93
CA LEU A 222 14.12 -4.30 -14.83
C LEU A 222 14.35 -5.74 -15.34
N PRO A 223 13.70 -6.75 -14.74
CA PRO A 223 13.76 -8.12 -15.27
C PRO A 223 13.26 -8.19 -16.71
N GLU A 224 13.81 -9.11 -17.52
CA GLU A 224 13.38 -9.29 -18.92
C GLU A 224 11.87 -9.58 -19.06
N LYS A 225 11.27 -10.21 -18.05
CA LYS A 225 9.84 -10.55 -18.03
C LYS A 225 9.01 -9.66 -17.10
N HIS A 226 9.52 -8.47 -16.76
CA HIS A 226 8.76 -7.59 -15.88
C HIS A 226 7.43 -7.17 -16.49
N VAL A 227 6.46 -6.96 -15.61
CA VAL A 227 5.12 -6.45 -15.96
C VAL A 227 4.82 -5.28 -15.05
N TRP A 228 4.44 -4.16 -15.65
CA TRP A 228 3.86 -3.04 -14.92
C TRP A 228 2.43 -3.36 -14.55
N ALA A 229 2.06 -3.06 -13.32
CA ALA A 229 0.72 -3.17 -12.77
C ALA A 229 0.31 -1.83 -12.15
N GLY A 230 -0.95 -1.66 -11.84
CA GLY A 230 -1.54 -0.48 -11.23
C GLY A 230 -3.00 -0.39 -11.56
N ALA A 231 -3.70 0.57 -10.96
CA ALA A 231 -5.14 0.70 -11.14
C ALA A 231 -5.94 -0.48 -10.58
N GLY A 232 -7.11 -0.74 -11.15
CA GLY A 232 -7.97 -1.87 -10.76
C GLY A 232 -7.44 -3.22 -11.21
N SER A 233 -7.84 -4.23 -10.46
CA SER A 233 -7.55 -5.64 -10.76
C SER A 233 -8.81 -6.40 -11.17
N LEU A 234 -8.63 -7.60 -11.71
CA LEU A 234 -9.72 -8.55 -11.97
C LEU A 234 -9.57 -9.75 -11.03
N ASN A 235 -10.66 -10.12 -10.35
CA ASN A 235 -10.65 -11.36 -9.58
C ASN A 235 -10.76 -12.61 -10.47
N GLU A 236 -10.68 -13.81 -9.88
CA GLU A 236 -10.74 -15.08 -10.64
C GLU A 236 -12.04 -15.28 -11.45
N LYS A 237 -13.10 -14.50 -11.13
CA LYS A 237 -14.38 -14.50 -11.86
C LYS A 237 -14.46 -13.37 -12.90
N ASN A 238 -13.35 -12.69 -13.18
CA ASN A 238 -13.25 -11.51 -14.03
C ASN A 238 -14.11 -10.33 -13.59
N VAL A 239 -14.36 -10.19 -12.28
CA VAL A 239 -15.02 -9.02 -11.71
C VAL A 239 -13.95 -7.96 -11.42
N PRO A 240 -14.05 -6.74 -12.00
CA PRO A 240 -13.12 -5.67 -11.70
C PRO A 240 -13.32 -5.16 -10.28
N PHE A 241 -12.23 -4.81 -9.61
CA PHE A 241 -12.25 -4.22 -8.27
C PHE A 241 -11.04 -3.30 -8.08
N MET A 242 -11.10 -2.41 -7.11
CA MET A 242 -10.01 -1.49 -6.77
C MET A 242 -9.44 -1.86 -5.40
N ALA A 243 -8.22 -2.39 -5.41
CA ALA A 243 -7.59 -2.92 -4.20
C ALA A 243 -7.32 -1.85 -3.14
N ASN A 244 -6.97 -0.64 -3.56
CA ASN A 244 -6.69 0.49 -2.68
C ASN A 244 -7.49 1.72 -3.10
N ILE A 245 -8.13 2.38 -2.15
CA ILE A 245 -8.77 3.69 -2.34
C ILE A 245 -8.27 4.63 -1.23
N PRO A 246 -7.33 5.54 -1.58
CA PRO A 246 -6.85 5.88 -2.92
C PRO A 246 -5.76 4.95 -3.45
N THR A 247 -5.55 5.01 -4.80
CA THR A 247 -4.34 4.57 -5.49
C THR A 247 -4.03 5.54 -6.61
N GLU A 248 -2.76 5.89 -6.79
CA GLU A 248 -2.25 6.80 -7.83
C GLU A 248 -1.04 6.20 -8.56
N GLU A 249 -0.66 4.98 -8.22
CA GLU A 249 0.58 4.36 -8.63
C GLU A 249 0.45 3.46 -9.85
N VAL A 250 1.58 3.37 -10.56
CA VAL A 250 1.89 2.33 -11.53
C VAL A 250 3.25 1.74 -11.13
N PHE A 251 3.31 0.45 -10.88
CA PHE A 251 4.48 -0.16 -10.25
C PHE A 251 4.92 -1.46 -10.92
N THR A 252 6.18 -1.81 -10.72
CA THR A 252 6.78 -3.08 -11.13
C THR A 252 7.87 -3.47 -10.16
N MET A 253 8.50 -4.62 -10.39
CA MET A 253 9.64 -5.05 -9.59
C MET A 253 10.98 -4.70 -10.26
N PRO A 254 12.00 -4.30 -9.50
CA PRO A 254 13.37 -4.17 -10.00
C PRO A 254 14.00 -5.54 -10.24
N LEU A 255 15.01 -5.61 -11.10
CA LEU A 255 15.94 -6.73 -11.13
C LEU A 255 16.76 -6.72 -9.83
N LYS A 256 16.69 -7.78 -9.03
CA LYS A 256 17.33 -7.87 -7.70
C LYS A 256 18.77 -7.36 -7.70
N THR A 257 19.57 -7.71 -8.70
CA THR A 257 20.99 -7.37 -8.80
C THR A 257 21.26 -6.17 -9.70
N GLY A 258 20.22 -5.49 -10.20
CA GLY A 258 20.33 -4.47 -11.24
C GLY A 258 20.24 -3.03 -10.73
N VAL A 259 20.38 -2.78 -9.43
CA VAL A 259 20.25 -1.44 -8.85
C VAL A 259 21.64 -0.87 -8.53
N ASN A 260 21.94 0.33 -9.05
CA ASN A 260 23.23 0.98 -8.85
C ASN A 260 23.09 2.49 -8.72
N GLY A 261 23.78 3.09 -7.75
CA GLY A 261 23.75 4.52 -7.48
C GLY A 261 23.22 4.86 -6.10
N GLN A 262 22.70 6.06 -5.95
CA GLN A 262 22.26 6.61 -4.67
C GLN A 262 20.84 7.16 -4.78
N VAL A 263 20.06 7.01 -3.72
CA VAL A 263 18.74 7.61 -3.58
C VAL A 263 18.56 8.23 -2.20
N SER A 264 17.92 9.40 -2.15
CA SER A 264 17.53 10.05 -0.90
C SER A 264 16.03 10.01 -0.73
N SER A 265 15.56 9.74 0.49
CA SER A 265 14.15 9.86 0.85
C SER A 265 13.69 11.31 0.79
N THR A 266 12.44 11.53 0.40
CA THR A 266 11.81 12.86 0.36
C THR A 266 10.75 13.06 1.43
N LYS A 267 10.38 11.98 2.14
CA LYS A 267 9.44 11.98 3.26
C LYS A 267 9.94 11.04 4.35
N PRO A 268 9.53 11.27 5.62
CA PRO A 268 9.81 10.35 6.71
C PRO A 268 9.20 8.96 6.46
N LEU A 269 9.92 7.92 6.85
CA LEU A 269 9.45 6.53 6.89
C LEU A 269 9.11 6.14 8.32
N VAL A 270 7.94 5.56 8.55
CA VAL A 270 7.57 4.96 9.83
C VAL A 270 7.87 3.46 9.79
N PHE A 271 8.79 3.00 10.61
CA PHE A 271 9.15 1.59 10.70
C PHE A 271 9.23 1.12 12.16
N ALA A 272 8.47 0.09 12.50
CA ALA A 272 8.40 -0.50 13.85
C ALA A 272 8.20 0.56 14.96
N GLY A 273 7.34 1.57 14.71
CA GLY A 273 7.05 2.66 15.66
C GLY A 273 8.15 3.71 15.80
N ASN A 274 9.16 3.70 14.92
CA ASN A 274 10.20 4.72 14.84
C ASN A 274 10.07 5.53 13.56
N ILE A 275 10.45 6.78 13.62
CA ILE A 275 10.53 7.65 12.44
C ILE A 275 11.97 7.65 11.94
N ILE A 276 12.14 7.32 10.66
CA ILE A 276 13.41 7.42 9.93
C ILE A 276 13.26 8.59 8.97
N ASP A 277 14.12 9.59 9.07
CA ASP A 277 13.96 10.83 8.32
C ASP A 277 15.26 11.29 7.66
N ASN A 278 15.11 11.93 6.48
CA ASN A 278 16.24 12.43 5.67
C ASN A 278 17.33 11.36 5.50
N PHE A 279 16.95 10.21 4.97
CA PHE A 279 17.89 9.12 4.80
C PHE A 279 18.30 8.91 3.33
N THR A 280 19.47 8.35 3.17
CA THR A 280 20.08 8.05 1.87
C THR A 280 20.52 6.60 1.86
N LEU A 281 20.30 5.91 0.73
CA LEU A 281 20.75 4.55 0.47
C LEU A 281 21.67 4.55 -0.74
N THR A 282 22.77 3.81 -0.67
CA THR A 282 23.68 3.57 -1.79
C THR A 282 23.63 2.10 -2.20
N PHE A 283 23.47 1.86 -3.49
CA PHE A 283 23.33 0.53 -4.07
C PHE A 283 24.52 0.19 -4.98
N GLU A 284 25.02 -1.03 -4.85
CA GLU A 284 25.96 -1.65 -5.79
C GLU A 284 25.48 -3.06 -6.15
N ASN A 285 25.26 -3.32 -7.43
CA ASN A 285 24.74 -4.60 -7.93
C ASN A 285 23.48 -5.06 -7.18
N GLY A 286 22.56 -4.14 -6.93
CA GLY A 286 21.29 -4.33 -6.26
C GLY A 286 21.34 -4.28 -4.73
N ARG A 287 22.52 -4.48 -4.14
CA ARG A 287 22.67 -4.51 -2.68
C ARG A 287 22.83 -3.11 -2.10
N ILE A 288 22.14 -2.82 -1.02
CA ILE A 288 22.40 -1.66 -0.17
C ILE A 288 23.77 -1.87 0.49
N VAL A 289 24.75 -1.05 0.12
CA VAL A 289 26.14 -1.12 0.61
C VAL A 289 26.45 -0.03 1.62
N ASP A 290 25.70 1.06 1.60
CA ASP A 290 25.81 2.15 2.56
C ASP A 290 24.44 2.78 2.80
N TYR A 291 24.20 3.24 4.01
CA TYR A 291 22.97 3.95 4.40
C TYR A 291 23.28 4.96 5.51
N LYS A 292 22.51 6.04 5.50
CA LYS A 292 22.63 7.12 6.48
C LYS A 292 21.29 7.78 6.70
N ALA A 293 20.98 8.20 7.91
CA ALA A 293 19.79 8.98 8.24
C ALA A 293 20.12 10.11 9.21
N GLU A 294 19.43 11.25 9.09
CA GLU A 294 19.53 12.33 10.08
C GLU A 294 18.79 11.98 11.38
N ALA A 295 17.68 11.24 11.25
CA ALA A 295 16.95 10.68 12.39
C ALA A 295 16.61 9.21 12.15
N GLY A 296 16.67 8.38 13.19
CA GLY A 296 16.26 6.98 13.14
C GLY A 296 17.24 6.03 12.43
N GLU A 297 18.54 6.35 12.37
CA GLU A 297 19.55 5.52 11.67
C GLU A 297 19.61 4.08 12.20
N GLU A 298 19.48 3.85 13.51
CA GLU A 298 19.39 2.49 14.08
C GLU A 298 18.15 1.74 13.59
N ALA A 299 17.01 2.41 13.41
CA ALA A 299 15.81 1.80 12.86
C ALA A 299 16.00 1.46 11.37
N LEU A 300 16.67 2.34 10.60
CA LEU A 300 17.05 2.08 9.21
C LEU A 300 17.97 0.86 9.10
N LYS A 301 18.95 0.76 9.99
CA LYS A 301 19.82 -0.40 10.09
C LYS A 301 19.02 -1.68 10.35
N HIS A 302 18.10 -1.69 11.31
CA HIS A 302 17.26 -2.84 11.58
C HIS A 302 16.38 -3.22 10.38
N LEU A 303 15.87 -2.25 9.64
CA LEU A 303 15.12 -2.51 8.41
C LEU A 303 16.00 -3.20 7.37
N VAL A 304 17.18 -2.65 7.08
CA VAL A 304 18.12 -3.19 6.09
C VAL A 304 18.68 -4.56 6.50
N GLU A 305 18.83 -4.82 7.80
CA GLU A 305 19.37 -6.08 8.34
C GLU A 305 18.29 -7.08 8.78
N THR A 306 17.03 -6.88 8.39
CA THR A 306 15.91 -7.78 8.78
C THR A 306 16.14 -9.21 8.28
N ASP A 307 16.55 -9.38 7.02
CA ASP A 307 17.00 -10.63 6.41
C ASP A 307 17.92 -10.35 5.21
N GLU A 308 18.38 -11.39 4.52
CA GLU A 308 19.24 -11.19 3.33
C GLU A 308 18.50 -10.45 2.20
N GLY A 309 17.17 -10.64 2.06
CA GLY A 309 16.36 -9.98 1.04
C GLY A 309 16.14 -8.50 1.33
N SER A 310 16.18 -8.07 2.58
CA SER A 310 16.01 -6.65 2.95
C SER A 310 17.20 -5.75 2.58
N HIS A 311 18.30 -6.33 2.12
CA HIS A 311 19.37 -5.57 1.48
C HIS A 311 19.06 -5.15 0.04
N PHE A 312 17.93 -5.56 -0.54
CA PHE A 312 17.60 -5.34 -1.94
C PHE A 312 16.20 -4.73 -2.07
N LEU A 313 15.95 -4.09 -3.21
CA LEU A 313 14.63 -3.58 -3.53
C LEU A 313 13.69 -4.70 -4.02
N GLY A 314 12.40 -4.53 -3.76
CA GLY A 314 11.31 -5.38 -4.22
C GLY A 314 10.32 -4.67 -5.12
N GLU A 315 10.27 -3.33 -5.06
CA GLU A 315 9.32 -2.55 -5.84
C GLU A 315 9.90 -1.25 -6.35
N VAL A 316 9.36 -0.84 -7.50
CA VAL A 316 9.53 0.47 -8.12
C VAL A 316 8.16 1.01 -8.48
N ALA A 317 7.74 2.09 -7.84
CA ALA A 317 6.44 2.71 -8.06
C ALA A 317 6.56 4.14 -8.60
N LEU A 318 5.74 4.44 -9.60
CA LEU A 318 5.66 5.72 -10.27
C LEU A 318 4.35 6.40 -9.92
N VAL A 319 4.43 7.51 -9.21
CA VAL A 319 3.29 8.33 -8.76
C VAL A 319 3.56 9.78 -9.13
N PRO A 320 2.66 10.46 -9.87
CA PRO A 320 2.89 11.85 -10.23
C PRO A 320 2.87 12.76 -8.99
N HIS A 321 3.78 13.74 -8.97
CA HIS A 321 3.82 14.74 -7.90
C HIS A 321 2.54 15.58 -7.85
N ASP A 322 1.94 15.86 -9.00
CA ASP A 322 0.61 16.49 -9.10
C ASP A 322 -0.48 15.42 -8.99
N SER A 323 -0.79 15.01 -7.76
CA SER A 323 -1.86 14.07 -7.43
C SER A 323 -2.75 14.65 -6.33
N PRO A 324 -4.00 14.16 -6.19
CA PRO A 324 -4.91 14.63 -5.12
C PRO A 324 -4.30 14.48 -3.73
N ILE A 325 -3.52 13.45 -3.49
CA ILE A 325 -2.88 13.19 -2.19
C ILE A 325 -1.70 14.14 -1.98
N SER A 326 -0.79 14.22 -2.95
CA SER A 326 0.38 15.11 -2.87
C SER A 326 -0.02 16.56 -2.70
N ASN A 327 -1.08 17.00 -3.40
CA ASN A 327 -1.59 18.37 -3.36
C ASN A 327 -2.22 18.76 -2.01
N THR A 328 -2.51 17.80 -1.12
CA THR A 328 -2.92 18.12 0.26
C THR A 328 -1.78 18.69 1.08
N ASN A 329 -0.52 18.43 0.72
CA ASN A 329 0.68 18.72 1.50
C ASN A 329 0.62 18.14 2.93
N VAL A 330 -0.11 17.03 3.12
CA VAL A 330 -0.28 16.34 4.40
C VAL A 330 0.61 15.10 4.40
N LEU A 331 1.34 14.87 5.49
CA LEU A 331 1.94 13.59 5.81
C LEU A 331 0.93 12.82 6.66
N PHE A 332 0.40 11.73 6.10
CA PHE A 332 -0.69 11.00 6.73
C PHE A 332 -0.22 10.04 7.84
N TYR A 333 1.06 9.66 7.87
CA TYR A 333 1.56 8.57 8.71
C TYR A 333 0.77 7.27 8.51
N ASN A 334 0.32 7.05 7.28
CA ASN A 334 -0.48 5.91 6.85
C ASN A 334 -0.03 5.52 5.45
N THR A 335 0.50 4.31 5.31
CA THR A 335 1.11 3.82 4.07
C THR A 335 0.15 3.93 2.88
N LEU A 336 -1.14 3.61 3.03
CA LEU A 336 -2.13 3.73 1.96
C LEU A 336 -2.16 5.11 1.29
N PHE A 337 -1.93 6.19 2.05
CA PHE A 337 -1.90 7.56 1.51
C PHE A 337 -0.49 8.00 1.13
N ASP A 338 0.49 7.74 1.99
CA ASP A 338 1.82 8.32 1.84
C ASP A 338 2.57 7.71 0.65
N GLU A 339 2.42 6.40 0.38
CA GLU A 339 2.94 5.74 -0.82
C GLU A 339 2.31 6.30 -2.09
N ASN A 340 1.00 6.54 -2.07
CA ASN A 340 0.25 7.10 -3.19
C ASN A 340 0.38 8.63 -3.37
N ALA A 341 1.16 9.29 -2.53
CA ALA A 341 1.50 10.71 -2.65
C ALA A 341 2.80 10.96 -3.42
N SER A 342 3.58 9.93 -3.76
CA SER A 342 4.95 10.12 -4.26
C SER A 342 5.48 8.88 -4.97
N CYS A 343 6.33 9.06 -5.99
CA CYS A 343 7.18 7.95 -6.43
C CYS A 343 7.89 7.34 -5.23
N HIS A 344 7.88 6.02 -5.15
CA HIS A 344 8.50 5.29 -4.04
C HIS A 344 9.23 4.04 -4.51
N LEU A 345 10.05 3.51 -3.64
CA LEU A 345 10.73 2.22 -3.79
C LEU A 345 10.45 1.39 -2.54
N ALA A 346 10.36 0.06 -2.67
CA ALA A 346 10.24 -0.80 -1.50
C ALA A 346 11.53 -1.56 -1.22
N ILE A 347 11.97 -1.53 0.04
CA ILE A 347 12.99 -2.45 0.55
C ILE A 347 12.33 -3.79 0.82
N GLY A 348 12.85 -4.87 0.21
CA GLY A 348 12.44 -6.22 0.55
C GLY A 348 11.74 -7.01 -0.56
N ASN A 349 10.61 -7.64 -0.25
CA ASN A 349 9.97 -8.64 -1.10
C ASN A 349 9.36 -8.06 -2.38
N ALA A 350 9.56 -8.75 -3.51
CA ALA A 350 8.90 -8.44 -4.78
C ALA A 350 7.58 -9.20 -4.94
N TYR A 351 6.64 -8.60 -5.70
CA TYR A 351 5.38 -9.26 -6.02
C TYR A 351 5.50 -10.15 -7.26
N ALA A 352 5.09 -11.41 -7.14
CA ALA A 352 5.19 -12.39 -8.22
C ALA A 352 4.41 -11.98 -9.48
N PHE A 353 3.31 -11.24 -9.34
CA PHE A 353 2.50 -10.82 -10.48
C PHE A 353 3.16 -9.72 -11.34
N ASN A 354 4.24 -9.10 -10.87
CA ASN A 354 5.07 -8.21 -11.68
C ASN A 354 6.03 -8.96 -12.63
N LEU A 355 5.87 -10.28 -12.76
CA LEU A 355 6.51 -11.10 -13.80
C LEU A 355 5.48 -11.83 -14.63
N VAL A 356 5.72 -11.94 -15.95
CA VAL A 356 4.90 -12.76 -16.83
C VAL A 356 4.89 -14.21 -16.33
N GLY A 357 3.70 -14.71 -15.96
CA GLY A 357 3.52 -16.05 -15.41
C GLY A 357 3.94 -16.22 -13.95
N GLY A 358 4.38 -15.16 -13.28
CA GLY A 358 4.93 -15.21 -11.92
C GLY A 358 3.98 -15.78 -10.86
N LYS A 359 2.66 -15.54 -10.98
CA LYS A 359 1.65 -16.11 -10.05
C LYS A 359 1.68 -17.65 -9.95
N THR A 360 2.29 -18.34 -10.93
CA THR A 360 2.39 -19.81 -10.99
C THR A 360 3.81 -20.34 -10.84
N MET A 361 4.80 -19.45 -10.71
CA MET A 361 6.21 -19.80 -10.52
C MET A 361 6.49 -20.26 -9.08
N SER A 362 7.44 -21.19 -8.94
CA SER A 362 8.04 -21.50 -7.64
C SER A 362 8.92 -20.34 -7.15
N LYS A 363 9.33 -20.38 -5.87
CA LYS A 363 10.23 -19.38 -5.31
C LYS A 363 11.59 -19.36 -6.03
N GLU A 364 12.07 -20.53 -6.43
CA GLU A 364 13.32 -20.71 -7.17
C GLU A 364 13.20 -20.10 -8.56
N GLU A 365 12.11 -20.39 -9.29
CA GLU A 365 11.84 -19.79 -10.60
C GLU A 365 11.68 -18.27 -10.54
N LEU A 366 11.02 -17.73 -9.50
CA LEU A 366 10.94 -16.28 -9.28
C LEU A 366 12.33 -15.67 -9.09
N ALA A 367 13.18 -16.30 -8.27
CA ALA A 367 14.56 -15.83 -8.02
C ALA A 367 15.42 -15.88 -9.30
N GLU A 368 15.30 -16.95 -10.10
CA GLU A 368 15.99 -17.08 -11.41
C GLU A 368 15.56 -16.00 -12.41
N ASN A 369 14.31 -15.51 -12.31
CA ASN A 369 13.79 -14.40 -13.10
C ASN A 369 14.05 -13.02 -12.47
N GLY A 370 14.87 -12.96 -11.42
CA GLY A 370 15.36 -11.71 -10.83
C GLY A 370 14.51 -11.11 -9.71
N ALA A 371 13.47 -11.82 -9.24
CA ALA A 371 12.67 -11.38 -8.12
C ALA A 371 13.45 -11.45 -6.81
N ASN A 372 13.31 -10.44 -5.97
CA ASN A 372 13.81 -10.46 -4.62
C ASN A 372 12.79 -11.10 -3.66
N ALA A 373 13.27 -11.92 -2.74
CA ALA A 373 12.46 -12.53 -1.68
C ALA A 373 12.96 -12.05 -0.31
N SER A 374 12.03 -11.59 0.51
CA SER A 374 12.26 -11.14 1.88
C SER A 374 11.03 -11.41 2.74
N ILE A 375 11.20 -11.35 4.05
CA ILE A 375 10.07 -11.38 5.00
C ILE A 375 9.45 -9.99 5.21
N THR A 376 10.09 -8.94 4.69
CA THR A 376 9.65 -7.55 4.78
C THR A 376 9.34 -6.96 3.40
N HIS A 377 8.53 -5.92 3.38
CA HIS A 377 8.26 -5.04 2.24
C HIS A 377 7.92 -3.67 2.83
N ASN A 378 8.79 -2.69 2.61
CA ASN A 378 8.64 -1.37 3.21
C ASN A 378 8.90 -0.28 2.18
N ASP A 379 7.87 0.50 1.89
CA ASP A 379 7.87 1.57 0.93
C ASP A 379 8.50 2.83 1.53
N PHE A 380 9.37 3.48 0.77
CA PHE A 380 9.93 4.78 1.11
C PHE A 380 9.85 5.75 -0.07
N MET A 381 9.43 6.97 0.21
CA MET A 381 9.10 7.99 -0.77
C MET A 381 10.37 8.69 -1.26
N ILE A 382 10.49 8.81 -2.58
CA ILE A 382 11.61 9.44 -3.28
C ILE A 382 11.16 10.54 -4.24
N GLY A 383 9.85 10.64 -4.49
CA GLY A 383 9.27 11.59 -5.44
C GLY A 383 9.30 13.04 -4.94
N SER A 384 9.53 13.97 -5.86
CA SER A 384 9.49 15.41 -5.62
C SER A 384 9.17 16.15 -6.92
N ALA A 385 8.89 17.46 -6.83
CA ALA A 385 8.74 18.33 -8.01
C ALA A 385 10.03 18.48 -8.85
N GLU A 386 11.15 17.95 -8.39
CA GLU A 386 12.45 18.03 -9.07
C GLU A 386 12.94 16.66 -9.55
N LEU A 387 12.13 15.61 -9.40
CA LEU A 387 12.48 14.26 -9.84
C LEU A 387 12.22 14.10 -11.34
N ASP A 388 13.27 13.73 -12.08
CA ASP A 388 13.19 13.27 -13.46
C ASP A 388 13.44 11.77 -13.53
N ILE A 389 12.74 11.06 -14.42
CA ILE A 389 12.93 9.63 -14.65
C ILE A 389 12.98 9.38 -16.15
N ASP A 390 14.04 8.71 -16.60
CA ASP A 390 14.19 8.22 -17.96
C ASP A 390 14.03 6.69 -18.01
N GLY A 391 13.28 6.22 -19.01
CA GLY A 391 13.31 4.83 -19.41
C GLY A 391 14.48 4.56 -20.36
N ILE A 392 15.30 3.57 -20.06
CA ILE A 392 16.42 3.16 -20.89
C ILE A 392 15.96 1.99 -21.77
N THR A 393 15.96 2.22 -23.08
CA THR A 393 15.59 1.21 -24.07
C THR A 393 16.69 0.14 -24.24
N ALA A 394 16.38 -0.97 -24.90
CA ALA A 394 17.35 -2.06 -25.16
C ALA A 394 18.60 -1.63 -25.95
N ASP A 395 18.47 -0.59 -26.79
CA ASP A 395 19.57 0.03 -27.54
C ASP A 395 20.28 1.17 -26.79
N GLY A 396 19.92 1.40 -25.50
CA GLY A 396 20.56 2.35 -24.62
C GLY A 396 20.11 3.81 -24.78
N ARG A 397 19.02 4.08 -25.51
CA ARG A 397 18.46 5.43 -25.57
C ARG A 397 17.69 5.74 -24.30
N HIS A 398 17.75 7.02 -23.88
CA HIS A 398 16.97 7.55 -22.79
C HIS A 398 15.68 8.18 -23.33
N GLU A 399 14.54 7.75 -22.84
CA GLU A 399 13.23 8.31 -23.18
C GLU A 399 12.56 8.85 -21.90
N PRO A 400 12.01 10.08 -21.90
CA PRO A 400 11.47 10.65 -20.66
C PRO A 400 10.20 9.93 -20.23
N ILE A 401 10.17 9.46 -18.99
CA ILE A 401 8.98 8.92 -18.31
C ILE A 401 8.41 10.00 -17.38
N PHE A 402 9.28 10.61 -16.56
CA PHE A 402 8.91 11.72 -15.69
C PHE A 402 9.79 12.93 -15.96
N ARG A 403 9.19 14.12 -15.87
CA ARG A 403 9.87 15.40 -15.83
C ARG A 403 9.23 16.28 -14.76
N LYS A 404 10.07 16.84 -13.89
CA LYS A 404 9.61 17.67 -12.78
C LYS A 404 8.55 16.97 -11.93
N GLY A 405 8.78 15.70 -11.62
CA GLY A 405 7.91 14.87 -10.81
C GLY A 405 6.61 14.40 -11.45
N ASN A 406 6.37 14.65 -12.75
CA ASN A 406 5.10 14.30 -13.41
C ASN A 406 5.33 13.53 -14.71
N TRP A 407 4.31 12.81 -15.16
CA TRP A 407 4.34 12.09 -16.42
C TRP A 407 4.74 12.99 -17.59
N ALA A 408 5.64 12.50 -18.43
CA ALA A 408 6.17 13.24 -19.59
C ALA A 408 5.57 12.77 -20.94
N PHE A 409 4.58 11.86 -20.89
CA PHE A 409 3.89 11.29 -22.05
C PHE A 409 2.38 11.16 -21.83
#